data_3ae71a47fed2982d3073ffd5bf5a21bc
#
_entry.id   3ae71a47fed2982d3073ffd5bf5a21bc
#
_cell.length_a   1.000
_cell.length_b   1.000
_cell.length_c   1.000
_cell.angle_alpha   90.00
_cell.angle_beta   90.00
_cell.angle_gamma   90.00
#
_symmetry.space_group_name_H-M   'P 1'
#
loop_
_entity.id
_entity.type
_entity.pdbx_description
1 polymer ?
#
loop_
_entity_poly.entity_id
_entity_poly.type
_entity_poly.pdbx_seq_one_letter_code
_entity_poly.pdbx_strand_id
1 'polypeptide(L)'
;MKKNLLVLMDDQHSRNHLGCYGNTLVKTPNLDALAGDGTRFTKGYTNSPICVPARASLATGKYVHEIGCWDNAIAYDGAVPSWGHFLQEAGIEVTSVGKLHYRFESDPTGFD
;
A
#
# COMPACT_ATOMS: atom_id res chain seq x y z
N MET A 1 7.53 -16.08 -18.86
CA MET A 1 7.62 -14.62 -19.10
C MET A 1 7.71 -13.95 -17.73
N LYS A 2 8.79 -13.19 -17.45
CA LYS A 2 8.88 -12.41 -16.19
C LYS A 2 7.86 -11.27 -16.26
N LYS A 3 7.08 -11.09 -15.20
CA LYS A 3 6.11 -10.00 -15.07
C LYS A 3 6.61 -9.00 -14.05
N ASN A 4 6.46 -7.72 -14.32
CA ASN A 4 6.69 -6.67 -13.35
C ASN A 4 5.38 -6.31 -12.64
N LEU A 5 5.45 -5.92 -11.38
CA LEU A 5 4.33 -5.40 -10.61
C LEU A 5 4.60 -3.92 -10.30
N LEU A 6 3.64 -3.08 -10.62
CA LEU A 6 3.63 -1.67 -10.20
C LEU A 6 2.47 -1.45 -9.23
N VAL A 7 2.78 -1.04 -8.01
CA VAL A 7 1.79 -0.65 -7.01
C VAL A 7 1.72 0.87 -6.95
N LEU A 8 0.59 1.45 -7.29
CA LEU A 8 0.31 2.88 -7.15
C LEU A 8 -0.62 3.09 -5.96
N MET A 9 -0.20 3.91 -5.01
CA MET A 9 -0.95 4.14 -3.77
C MET A 9 -1.11 5.63 -3.52
N ASP A 10 -2.36 6.06 -3.39
CA ASP A 10 -2.70 7.41 -2.93
C ASP A 10 -2.86 7.45 -1.41
N ASP A 11 -2.40 8.53 -0.78
CA ASP A 11 -2.61 8.79 0.64
C ASP A 11 -3.94 9.54 0.82
N GLN A 12 -4.85 8.97 1.60
CA GLN A 12 -6.16 9.55 1.93
C GLN A 12 -7.13 9.79 0.74
N HIS A 13 -6.90 9.20 -0.42
CA HIS A 13 -7.82 9.34 -1.54
C HIS A 13 -9.08 8.50 -1.32
N SER A 14 -10.19 9.15 -1.09
CA SER A 14 -11.49 8.49 -0.96
C SER A 14 -12.01 8.03 -2.32
N ARG A 15 -12.51 6.80 -2.41
CA ARG A 15 -13.20 6.29 -3.60
C ARG A 15 -14.36 7.16 -4.07
N ASN A 16 -14.96 7.93 -3.17
CA ASN A 16 -16.05 8.85 -3.49
C ASN A 16 -15.61 10.01 -4.40
N HIS A 17 -14.32 10.21 -4.61
CA HIS A 17 -13.75 11.21 -5.50
C HIS A 17 -13.22 10.60 -6.81
N LEU A 18 -13.66 9.40 -7.19
CA LEU A 18 -13.30 8.73 -8.44
C LEU A 18 -14.51 8.61 -9.37
N GLY A 19 -14.31 8.91 -10.67
CA GLY A 19 -15.36 8.79 -11.69
C GLY A 19 -15.89 7.36 -11.81
N CYS A 20 -15.01 6.36 -11.80
CA CYS A 20 -15.37 4.95 -11.84
C CYS A 20 -16.21 4.46 -10.64
N TYR A 21 -16.31 5.25 -9.57
CA TYR A 21 -17.22 5.01 -8.45
C TYR A 21 -18.43 5.95 -8.44
N GLY A 22 -18.66 6.70 -9.55
CA GLY A 22 -19.84 7.52 -9.75
C GLY A 22 -19.70 9.00 -9.40
N ASN A 23 -18.50 9.50 -9.10
CA ASN A 23 -18.28 10.92 -8.92
C ASN A 23 -18.36 11.64 -10.27
N THR A 24 -19.20 12.67 -10.36
CA THR A 24 -19.41 13.44 -11.60
C THR A 24 -18.65 14.77 -11.62
N LEU A 25 -18.18 15.24 -10.47
CA LEU A 25 -17.51 16.53 -10.30
C LEU A 25 -16.00 16.40 -10.53
N VAL A 26 -15.37 15.44 -9.85
CA VAL A 26 -13.94 15.18 -9.98
C VAL A 26 -13.69 14.36 -11.25
N LYS A 27 -12.75 14.81 -12.05
CA LYS A 27 -12.37 14.14 -13.30
C LYS A 27 -11.14 13.28 -13.08
N THR A 28 -11.29 11.97 -13.21
CA THR A 28 -10.23 10.97 -13.03
C THR A 28 -10.07 10.05 -14.25
N PRO A 29 -9.87 10.61 -15.47
CA PRO A 29 -9.99 9.84 -16.70
C PRO A 29 -9.01 8.67 -16.80
N ASN A 30 -7.78 8.82 -16.29
CA ASN A 30 -6.77 7.76 -16.34
C ASN A 30 -7.09 6.61 -15.36
N LEU A 31 -7.57 6.95 -14.15
CA LEU A 31 -8.00 5.95 -13.18
C LEU A 31 -9.29 5.25 -13.63
N ASP A 32 -10.18 5.99 -14.26
CA ASP A 32 -11.43 5.44 -14.83
C ASP A 32 -11.13 4.47 -15.99
N ALA A 33 -10.17 4.80 -16.86
CA ALA A 33 -9.70 3.92 -17.91
C ALA A 33 -9.07 2.64 -17.36
N LEU A 34 -8.17 2.79 -16.37
CA LEU A 34 -7.54 1.64 -15.69
C LEU A 34 -8.59 0.73 -15.04
N ALA A 35 -9.61 1.32 -14.41
CA ALA A 35 -10.71 0.56 -13.82
C ALA A 35 -11.58 -0.16 -14.87
N GLY A 36 -11.69 0.42 -16.08
CA GLY A 36 -12.41 -0.18 -17.20
C GLY A 36 -11.68 -1.39 -17.82
N ASP A 37 -10.35 -1.31 -17.88
CA ASP A 37 -9.50 -2.37 -18.44
C ASP A 37 -9.14 -3.47 -17.43
N GLY A 38 -9.36 -3.21 -16.14
CA GLY A 38 -8.96 -4.10 -15.06
C GLY A 38 -10.10 -4.57 -14.18
N THR A 39 -9.77 -4.94 -12.95
CA THR A 39 -10.73 -5.35 -11.92
C THR A 39 -10.91 -4.26 -10.88
N ARG A 40 -12.14 -3.77 -10.73
CA ARG A 40 -12.52 -2.79 -9.72
C ARG A 40 -13.14 -3.47 -8.51
N PHE A 41 -12.51 -3.31 -7.35
CA PHE A 41 -13.02 -3.82 -6.07
C PHE A 41 -13.98 -2.81 -5.43
N THR A 42 -15.26 -3.15 -5.37
CA THR A 42 -16.30 -2.28 -4.81
C THR A 42 -16.37 -2.32 -3.27
N LYS A 43 -15.77 -3.36 -2.67
CA LYS A 43 -15.76 -3.59 -1.21
C LYS A 43 -14.34 -3.93 -0.73
N GLY A 44 -13.42 -2.98 -0.92
CA GLY A 44 -12.09 -3.04 -0.33
C GLY A 44 -12.08 -2.40 1.06
N TYR A 45 -11.47 -3.05 2.03
CA TYR A 45 -11.39 -2.57 3.41
C TYR A 45 -9.95 -2.57 3.88
N THR A 46 -9.58 -1.53 4.62
CA THR A 46 -8.35 -1.52 5.41
C THR A 46 -8.65 -2.01 6.83
N ASN A 47 -7.68 -2.63 7.49
CA ASN A 47 -7.82 -3.01 8.89
C ASN A 47 -7.49 -1.88 9.88
N SER A 48 -7.04 -0.73 9.39
CA SER A 48 -6.84 0.49 10.16
C SER A 48 -7.05 1.72 9.28
N PRO A 49 -7.73 2.76 9.80
CA PRO A 49 -7.92 4.01 9.06
C PRO A 49 -6.76 5.01 9.24
N ILE A 50 -5.66 4.61 9.90
CA ILE A 50 -4.52 5.46 10.24
C ILE A 50 -3.33 5.09 9.35
N CYS A 51 -2.52 6.08 8.91
CA CYS A 51 -1.47 5.91 7.92
C CYS A 51 -0.45 4.82 8.27
N VAL A 52 0.24 4.93 9.42
CA VAL A 52 1.29 3.98 9.81
C VAL A 52 0.76 2.57 10.01
N PRO A 53 -0.30 2.34 10.80
CA PRO A 53 -0.85 1.00 10.96
C PRO A 53 -1.32 0.36 9.65
N ALA A 54 -2.01 1.13 8.78
CA ALA A 54 -2.47 0.63 7.50
C ALA A 54 -1.31 0.23 6.58
N ARG A 55 -0.23 1.04 6.55
CA ARG A 55 0.96 0.78 5.74
C ARG A 55 1.77 -0.40 6.25
N ALA A 56 1.94 -0.52 7.57
CA ALA A 56 2.58 -1.66 8.20
C ALA A 56 1.81 -2.96 7.92
N SER A 57 0.50 -2.92 8.02
CA SER A 57 -0.37 -4.03 7.69
C SER A 57 -0.29 -4.42 6.20
N LEU A 58 -0.27 -3.44 5.29
CA LEU A 58 -0.07 -3.69 3.86
C LEU A 58 1.29 -4.34 3.58
N ALA A 59 2.36 -3.86 4.23
CA ALA A 59 3.70 -4.39 4.06
C ALA A 59 3.83 -5.83 4.54
N THR A 60 3.23 -6.16 5.67
CA THR A 60 3.39 -7.46 6.33
C THR A 60 2.30 -8.48 6.00
N GLY A 61 1.17 -8.03 5.46
CA GLY A 61 -0.02 -8.88 5.27
C GLY A 61 -0.70 -9.30 6.58
N LYS A 62 -0.36 -8.65 7.70
CA LYS A 62 -0.86 -8.98 9.04
C LYS A 62 -1.78 -7.89 9.58
N TYR A 63 -2.61 -8.26 10.55
CA TYR A 63 -3.44 -7.30 11.26
C TYR A 63 -2.60 -6.42 12.21
N VAL A 64 -3.10 -5.23 12.49
CA VAL A 64 -2.41 -4.23 13.33
C VAL A 64 -2.05 -4.78 14.71
N HIS A 65 -2.93 -5.58 15.31
CA HIS A 65 -2.71 -6.17 16.63
C HIS A 65 -1.63 -7.27 16.63
N GLU A 66 -1.32 -7.86 15.48
CA GLU A 66 -0.26 -8.86 15.33
C GLU A 66 1.12 -8.22 15.19
N ILE A 67 1.17 -7.01 14.66
CA ILE A 67 2.43 -6.28 14.39
C ILE A 67 2.73 -5.20 15.43
N GLY A 68 1.76 -4.85 16.27
CA GLY A 68 1.91 -3.85 17.34
C GLY A 68 1.99 -2.38 16.87
N CYS A 69 1.79 -2.10 15.60
CA CYS A 69 1.80 -0.73 15.05
C CYS A 69 0.41 -0.08 15.20
N TRP A 70 0.08 0.38 16.40
CA TRP A 70 -1.28 0.83 16.73
C TRP A 70 -1.64 2.23 16.24
N ASP A 71 -0.67 3.10 16.15
CA ASP A 71 -0.83 4.50 15.74
C ASP A 71 0.41 5.03 14.99
N ASN A 72 0.40 6.31 14.65
CA ASN A 72 1.50 6.93 13.91
C ASN A 72 2.78 7.13 14.75
N ALA A 73 2.73 6.95 16.05
CA ALA A 73 3.91 7.03 16.91
C ALA A 73 4.69 5.69 16.98
N ILE A 74 4.05 4.59 16.56
CA ILE A 74 4.64 3.24 16.60
C ILE A 74 4.80 2.76 15.15
N ALA A 75 5.86 3.26 14.50
CA ALA A 75 6.09 2.98 13.08
C ALA A 75 6.73 1.61 12.86
N TYR A 76 6.45 1.03 11.69
CA TYR A 76 7.02 -0.24 11.24
C TYR A 76 8.54 -0.10 11.05
N ASP A 77 9.28 -1.06 11.59
CA ASP A 77 10.75 -1.06 11.66
C ASP A 77 11.42 -2.26 10.95
N GLY A 78 10.63 -3.08 10.28
CA GLY A 78 11.14 -4.27 9.60
C GLY A 78 11.26 -5.52 10.47
N ALA A 79 11.00 -5.45 11.78
CA ALA A 79 11.10 -6.62 12.68
C ALA A 79 10.17 -7.77 12.27
N VAL A 80 9.00 -7.45 11.73
CA VAL A 80 8.10 -8.42 11.11
C VAL A 80 8.38 -8.44 9.60
N PRO A 81 8.72 -9.56 8.98
CA PRO A 81 9.01 -9.62 7.56
C PRO A 81 7.87 -9.08 6.70
N SER A 82 8.20 -8.21 5.74
CA SER A 82 7.30 -7.69 4.73
C SER A 82 7.28 -8.56 3.47
N TRP A 83 6.32 -8.37 2.59
CA TRP A 83 6.34 -9.00 1.26
C TRP A 83 7.55 -8.53 0.43
N GLY A 84 8.12 -7.36 0.72
CA GLY A 84 9.36 -6.89 0.12
C GLY A 84 10.53 -7.82 0.44
N HIS A 85 10.70 -8.23 1.70
CA HIS A 85 11.74 -9.19 2.09
C HIS A 85 11.61 -10.52 1.33
N PHE A 86 10.41 -11.08 1.25
CA PHE A 86 10.19 -12.35 0.54
C PHE A 86 10.49 -12.25 -0.96
N LEU A 87 10.22 -11.09 -1.57
CA LEU A 87 10.57 -10.85 -2.97
C LEU A 87 12.09 -10.73 -3.15
N GLN A 88 12.77 -9.99 -2.27
CA GLN A 88 14.24 -9.85 -2.30
C GLN A 88 14.93 -11.21 -2.08
N GLU A 89 14.46 -12.02 -1.15
CA GLU A 89 14.94 -13.39 -0.93
C GLU A 89 14.77 -14.26 -2.19
N ALA A 90 13.72 -14.02 -2.98
CA ALA A 90 13.49 -14.68 -4.25
C ALA A 90 14.30 -14.08 -5.43
N GLY A 91 15.17 -13.10 -5.17
CA GLY A 91 15.99 -12.43 -6.18
C GLY A 91 15.20 -11.46 -7.06
N ILE A 92 14.07 -10.96 -6.57
CA ILE A 92 13.24 -9.96 -7.23
C ILE A 92 13.59 -8.59 -6.64
N GLU A 93 13.95 -7.66 -7.50
CA GLU A 93 14.21 -6.28 -7.11
C GLU A 93 12.90 -5.61 -6.66
N VAL A 94 12.96 -4.91 -5.52
CA VAL A 94 11.84 -4.15 -4.95
C VAL A 94 12.31 -2.72 -4.74
N THR A 95 11.68 -1.78 -5.41
CA THR A 95 11.98 -0.36 -5.29
C THR A 95 10.73 0.39 -4.84
N SER A 96 10.88 1.29 -3.90
CA SER A 96 9.82 2.18 -3.45
C SER A 96 10.14 3.63 -3.76
N VAL A 97 9.10 4.41 -4.09
CA VAL A 97 9.24 5.85 -4.35
C VAL A 97 8.13 6.58 -3.63
N GLY A 98 8.50 7.53 -2.77
CA GLY A 98 7.55 8.37 -2.05
C GLY A 98 7.31 7.94 -0.60
N LYS A 99 6.11 8.15 -0.09
CA LYS A 99 5.79 7.98 1.33
C LYS A 99 5.55 6.52 1.71
N LEU A 100 6.49 5.91 2.41
CA LEU A 100 6.30 4.63 3.12
C LEU A 100 5.77 4.85 4.55
N HIS A 101 6.24 5.88 5.24
CA HIS A 101 5.89 6.23 6.61
C HIS A 101 6.28 5.12 7.60
N TYR A 102 7.43 4.49 7.36
CA TYR A 102 8.10 3.58 8.27
C TYR A 102 8.99 4.35 9.24
N ARG A 103 9.59 3.67 10.22
CA ARG A 103 10.29 4.34 11.34
C ARG A 103 11.48 5.16 10.86
N PHE A 104 12.44 4.53 10.17
CA PHE A 104 13.62 5.17 9.61
C PHE A 104 13.92 4.62 8.22
N GLU A 105 14.57 5.43 7.40
CA GLU A 105 15.02 5.05 6.07
C GLU A 105 16.05 3.91 6.10
N SER A 106 16.83 3.83 7.21
CA SER A 106 17.84 2.80 7.44
C SER A 106 17.29 1.48 7.97
N ASP A 107 16.01 1.40 8.32
CA ASP A 107 15.42 0.18 8.83
C ASP A 107 15.26 -0.87 7.70
N PRO A 108 15.59 -2.14 7.97
CA PRO A 108 15.50 -3.19 6.96
C PRO A 108 14.02 -3.59 6.74
N THR A 109 13.30 -2.79 5.99
CA THR A 109 11.84 -2.99 5.78
C THR A 109 11.50 -3.81 4.54
N GLY A 110 12.50 -4.11 3.69
CA GLY A 110 12.33 -4.82 2.43
C GLY A 110 11.88 -3.95 1.26
N PHE A 111 11.93 -2.63 1.43
CA PHE A 111 11.57 -1.63 0.41
C PHE A 111 12.72 -0.62 0.26
N ASP A 112 13.47 -0.72 -0.83
CA ASP A 112 14.61 0.13 -1.15
C ASP A 112 14.20 1.29 -2.06
#